data_718f7f62acd85145edc2ac52f67451e3
#
_entry.id   718f7f62acd85145edc2ac52f67451e3
#
_cell.length_a   1.000
_cell.length_b   1.000
_cell.length_c   1.000
_cell.angle_alpha   90.00
_cell.angle_beta   90.00
_cell.angle_gamma   90.00
#
_symmetry.space_group_name_H-M   'P 1'
#
loop_
_entity.id
_entity.type
_entity.pdbx_description
1 polymer ?
#
loop_
_entity_poly.entity_id
_entity_poly.type
_entity_poly.pdbx_seq_one_letter_code
_entity_poly.pdbx_strand_id
1 'polypeptide(L)'
;EVRRAEQRLIVVCGCGGDRDRSKRPEMAAIAVKGSTTAIFTSDNPRTEDPDSIIDEMLTGVGDAKNYLRITERAEAIRAAAMLAHRGDIILIAGKGHEDYQIVGLTKHHFDDREEIRAAFDATHNN
;
A
#
# COMPACT_ATOMS: atom_id res chain seq x y z
N GLU A 1 10.84 -5.37 15.50
CA GLU A 1 9.97 -6.38 14.91
C GLU A 1 8.92 -6.82 15.94
N VAL A 2 7.65 -6.56 15.65
CA VAL A 2 6.57 -6.83 16.61
C VAL A 2 5.83 -8.12 16.32
N ARG A 3 6.06 -8.74 15.18
CA ARG A 3 5.31 -9.95 14.81
C ARG A 3 5.99 -11.21 15.34
N ARG A 4 5.20 -12.21 15.58
CA ARG A 4 5.72 -13.55 15.90
C ARG A 4 6.13 -14.27 14.63
N ALA A 5 6.88 -15.38 14.78
CA ALA A 5 7.39 -16.13 13.64
C ALA A 5 6.29 -16.63 12.70
N GLU A 6 5.14 -17.03 13.24
CA GLU A 6 4.01 -17.55 12.46
C GLU A 6 3.08 -16.47 11.94
N GLN A 7 3.27 -15.21 12.35
CA GLN A 7 2.46 -14.11 11.85
C GLN A 7 3.00 -13.61 10.53
N ARG A 8 2.11 -13.33 9.60
CA ARG A 8 2.48 -12.72 8.35
C ARG A 8 2.31 -11.21 8.47
N LEU A 9 3.18 -10.49 7.79
CA LEU A 9 3.10 -9.04 7.70
C LEU A 9 2.76 -8.66 6.26
N ILE A 10 1.62 -8.00 6.08
CA ILE A 10 1.18 -7.51 4.78
C ILE A 10 1.32 -6.00 4.80
N VAL A 11 2.10 -5.45 3.88
CA VAL A 11 2.35 -4.01 3.80
C VAL A 11 1.69 -3.44 2.55
N VAL A 12 0.85 -2.43 2.73
CA VAL A 12 0.27 -1.66 1.63
C VAL A 12 0.98 -0.32 1.60
N CYS A 13 1.68 -0.01 0.51
CA CYS A 13 2.42 1.23 0.45
C CYS A 13 2.36 1.89 -0.93
N GLY A 14 2.42 3.21 -0.92
CA GLY A 14 2.47 4.02 -2.12
C GLY A 14 3.36 5.23 -1.91
N CYS A 15 3.71 5.90 -2.99
CA CYS A 15 4.51 7.13 -2.96
C CYS A 15 3.73 8.28 -3.56
N GLY A 16 3.98 9.49 -3.06
CA GLY A 16 3.35 10.69 -3.58
C GLY A 16 3.91 11.12 -4.92
N GLY A 17 3.06 11.73 -5.72
CA GLY A 17 3.46 12.40 -6.96
C GLY A 17 3.96 13.81 -6.67
N ASP A 18 4.67 14.38 -7.63
CA ASP A 18 5.23 15.74 -7.54
C ASP A 18 6.08 15.92 -6.29
N ARG A 19 6.87 14.88 -5.97
CA ARG A 19 7.76 14.81 -4.81
C ARG A 19 9.10 14.21 -5.25
N ASP A 20 10.04 14.12 -4.31
CA ASP A 20 11.34 13.51 -4.58
C ASP A 20 11.16 12.05 -5.00
N ARG A 21 11.61 11.75 -6.23
CA ARG A 21 11.44 10.42 -6.83
C ARG A 21 12.53 9.45 -6.44
N SER A 22 13.63 9.94 -5.88
CA SER A 22 14.81 9.10 -5.61
C SER A 22 14.54 8.04 -4.55
N LYS A 23 13.57 8.27 -3.66
CA LYS A 23 13.24 7.35 -2.58
C LYS A 23 12.26 6.26 -2.98
N ARG A 24 11.64 6.37 -4.16
CA ARG A 24 10.63 5.40 -4.58
C ARG A 24 11.17 3.96 -4.62
N PRO A 25 12.32 3.71 -5.29
CA PRO A 25 12.87 2.35 -5.30
C PRO A 25 13.33 1.88 -3.91
N GLU A 26 13.86 2.80 -3.09
CA GLU A 26 14.33 2.45 -1.75
C GLU A 26 13.18 1.98 -0.87
N MET A 27 12.05 2.69 -0.93
CA MET A 27 10.87 2.32 -0.15
C MET A 27 10.35 0.94 -0.55
N ALA A 28 10.33 0.66 -1.85
CA ALA A 28 9.87 -0.63 -2.34
C ALA A 28 10.81 -1.76 -1.90
N ALA A 29 12.13 -1.51 -1.95
CA ALA A 29 13.10 -2.50 -1.48
C ALA A 29 12.89 -2.83 -0.01
N ILE A 30 12.68 -1.82 0.83
CA ILE A 30 12.44 -2.02 2.25
C ILE A 30 11.15 -2.79 2.48
N ALA A 31 10.10 -2.45 1.73
CA ALA A 31 8.79 -3.09 1.89
C ALA A 31 8.87 -4.60 1.58
N VAL A 32 9.51 -4.99 0.49
CA VAL A 32 9.59 -6.42 0.13
C VAL A 32 10.49 -7.20 1.08
N LYS A 33 11.55 -6.57 1.60
CA LYS A 33 12.45 -7.25 2.54
C LYS A 33 11.81 -7.44 3.90
N GLY A 34 11.00 -6.49 4.33
CA GLY A 34 10.44 -6.49 5.67
C GLY A 34 9.07 -7.14 5.80
N SER A 35 8.48 -7.61 4.72
CA SER A 35 7.11 -8.12 4.73
C SER A 35 7.00 -9.53 4.19
N THR A 36 5.90 -10.19 4.53
CA THR A 36 5.52 -11.45 3.87
C THR A 36 5.00 -11.14 2.47
N THR A 37 4.18 -10.11 2.35
CA THR A 37 3.65 -9.64 1.07
C THR A 37 3.58 -8.12 1.09
N ALA A 38 4.08 -7.48 0.05
CA ALA A 38 3.96 -6.04 -0.14
C ALA A 38 2.96 -5.78 -1.27
N ILE A 39 2.08 -4.81 -1.08
CA ILE A 39 1.12 -4.40 -2.11
C ILE A 39 1.44 -2.94 -2.45
N PHE A 40 1.91 -2.71 -3.66
CA PHE A 40 2.26 -1.37 -4.13
C PHE A 40 1.05 -0.73 -4.80
N THR A 41 0.73 0.48 -4.37
CA THR A 41 -0.49 1.15 -4.79
C THR A 41 -0.26 2.65 -4.90
N SER A 42 -1.32 3.38 -5.23
CA SER A 42 -1.30 4.83 -5.32
C SER A 42 -1.47 5.47 -3.94
N ASP A 43 -0.77 6.58 -3.73
CA ASP A 43 -1.03 7.47 -2.59
C ASP A 43 -1.65 8.76 -3.13
N ASN A 44 -0.90 9.83 -3.19
CA ASN A 44 -1.35 11.09 -3.81
C ASN A 44 -0.59 11.28 -5.12
N PRO A 45 -1.11 10.76 -6.26
CA PRO A 45 -0.36 10.87 -7.52
C PRO A 45 -0.24 12.30 -8.03
N ARG A 46 -1.13 13.18 -7.62
CA ARG A 46 -1.18 14.57 -8.04
C ARG A 46 -1.19 14.66 -9.56
N THR A 47 -0.23 15.31 -10.18
CA THR A 47 -0.19 15.46 -11.65
C THR A 47 0.55 14.32 -12.35
N GLU A 48 1.16 13.41 -11.61
CA GLU A 48 1.83 12.26 -12.20
C GLU A 48 0.85 11.12 -12.44
N ASP A 49 1.17 10.29 -13.41
CA ASP A 49 0.42 9.06 -13.65
C ASP A 49 0.67 8.08 -12.50
N PRO A 50 -0.36 7.61 -11.80
CA PRO A 50 -0.16 6.70 -10.66
C PRO A 50 0.57 5.41 -11.04
N ASP A 51 0.35 4.87 -12.23
CA ASP A 51 1.05 3.67 -12.66
C ASP A 51 2.53 3.94 -12.89
N SER A 52 2.89 5.12 -13.38
CA SER A 52 4.30 5.49 -13.56
C SER A 52 5.03 5.59 -12.23
N ILE A 53 4.35 6.07 -11.18
CA ILE A 53 4.93 6.13 -9.84
C ILE A 53 5.23 4.70 -9.35
N ILE A 54 4.28 3.80 -9.53
CA ILE A 54 4.47 2.40 -9.12
C ILE A 54 5.57 1.75 -9.93
N ASP A 55 5.64 2.01 -11.23
CA ASP A 55 6.72 1.50 -12.07
C ASP A 55 8.09 1.88 -11.51
N GLU A 56 8.25 3.12 -11.05
CA GLU A 56 9.52 3.56 -10.46
C GLU A 56 9.80 2.87 -9.13
N MET A 57 8.78 2.66 -8.32
CA MET A 57 8.93 1.89 -7.07
C MET A 57 9.45 0.49 -7.37
N LEU A 58 8.90 -0.15 -8.38
CA LEU A 58 9.23 -1.54 -8.70
C LEU A 58 10.64 -1.71 -9.24
N THR A 59 11.33 -0.64 -9.62
CA THR A 59 12.75 -0.74 -9.98
C THR A 59 13.61 -1.14 -8.79
N GLY A 60 13.10 -1.02 -7.57
CA GLY A 60 13.85 -1.34 -6.36
C GLY A 60 13.63 -2.74 -5.81
N VAL A 61 12.70 -3.52 -6.37
CA VAL A 61 12.36 -4.82 -5.77
C VAL A 61 13.27 -5.97 -6.23
N GLY A 62 14.07 -5.76 -7.28
CA GLY A 62 14.99 -6.80 -7.76
C GLY A 62 14.25 -8.08 -8.14
N ASP A 63 14.73 -9.20 -7.60
CA ASP A 63 14.17 -10.52 -7.88
C ASP A 63 13.08 -10.95 -6.90
N ALA A 64 12.62 -10.05 -6.04
CA ALA A 64 11.59 -10.38 -5.07
C ALA A 64 10.32 -10.87 -5.77
N LYS A 65 9.66 -11.86 -5.16
CA LYS A 65 8.42 -12.44 -5.67
C LYS A 65 7.23 -12.16 -4.77
N ASN A 66 7.46 -11.57 -3.61
CA ASN A 66 6.45 -11.39 -2.57
C ASN A 66 5.77 -10.03 -2.66
N TYR A 67 5.36 -9.65 -3.87
CA TYR A 67 4.64 -8.38 -4.02
C TYR A 67 3.54 -8.46 -5.06
N LEU A 68 2.58 -7.54 -4.92
CA LEU A 68 1.50 -7.30 -5.87
C LEU A 68 1.50 -5.82 -6.21
N ARG A 69 1.00 -5.47 -7.38
CA ARG A 69 0.75 -4.08 -7.73
C ARG A 69 -0.74 -3.91 -7.99
N ILE A 70 -1.37 -3.02 -7.25
CA ILE A 70 -2.79 -2.73 -7.38
C ILE A 70 -2.92 -1.22 -7.30
N THR A 71 -3.09 -0.58 -8.44
CA THR A 71 -3.00 0.88 -8.56
C THR A 71 -4.03 1.59 -7.72
N GLU A 72 -5.27 1.13 -7.72
CA GLU A 72 -6.33 1.75 -6.94
C GLU A 72 -6.18 1.39 -5.47
N ARG A 73 -6.00 2.41 -4.63
CA ARG A 73 -5.68 2.21 -3.21
C ARG A 73 -6.78 1.46 -2.45
N ALA A 74 -8.04 1.77 -2.73
CA ALA A 74 -9.14 1.05 -2.09
C ALA A 74 -9.09 -0.45 -2.41
N GLU A 75 -8.79 -0.80 -3.65
CA GLU A 75 -8.68 -2.20 -4.06
C GLU A 75 -7.46 -2.87 -3.43
N ALA A 76 -6.35 -2.13 -3.28
CA ALA A 76 -5.15 -2.65 -2.61
C ALA A 76 -5.46 -2.99 -1.14
N ILE A 77 -6.16 -2.10 -0.46
CA ILE A 77 -6.55 -2.31 0.94
C ILE A 77 -7.51 -3.50 1.05
N ARG A 78 -8.45 -3.60 0.13
CA ARG A 78 -9.38 -4.74 0.11
C ARG A 78 -8.63 -6.06 -0.10
N ALA A 79 -7.63 -6.07 -1.00
CA ALA A 79 -6.81 -7.24 -1.23
C ALA A 79 -6.04 -7.64 0.03
N ALA A 80 -5.49 -6.68 0.76
CA ALA A 80 -4.80 -6.96 2.01
C ALA A 80 -5.73 -7.61 3.02
N ALA A 81 -6.95 -7.11 3.15
CA ALA A 81 -7.94 -7.68 4.06
C ALA A 81 -8.30 -9.11 3.67
N MET A 82 -8.42 -9.38 2.36
CA MET A 82 -8.73 -10.72 1.86
C MET A 82 -7.58 -11.70 2.08
N LEU A 83 -6.34 -11.25 1.97
CA LEU A 83 -5.17 -12.10 2.15
C LEU A 83 -4.87 -12.40 3.62
N ALA A 84 -5.30 -11.54 4.53
CA ALA A 84 -4.97 -11.66 5.94
C ALA A 84 -5.68 -12.83 6.60
N HIS A 85 -4.93 -13.58 7.39
CA HIS A 85 -5.48 -14.60 8.29
C HIS A 85 -5.47 -14.07 9.71
N ARG A 86 -6.22 -14.76 10.57
CA ARG A 86 -6.27 -14.39 11.98
C ARG A 86 -4.86 -14.34 12.57
N GLY A 87 -4.55 -13.23 13.22
CA GLY A 87 -3.24 -13.04 13.83
C GLY A 87 -2.24 -12.32 12.92
N ASP A 88 -2.54 -12.15 11.64
CA ASP A 88 -1.68 -11.41 10.73
C ASP A 88 -1.70 -9.91 11.03
N ILE A 89 -0.65 -9.23 10.60
CA ILE A 89 -0.54 -7.78 10.74
C ILE A 89 -0.64 -7.14 9.37
N ILE A 90 -1.49 -6.12 9.25
CA ILE A 90 -1.55 -5.29 8.04
C ILE A 90 -1.06 -3.90 8.39
N LEU A 91 -0.02 -3.46 7.69
CA LEU A 91 0.52 -2.11 7.83
C LEU A 91 0.19 -1.34 6.55
N ILE A 92 -0.56 -0.25 6.70
CA ILE A 92 -0.87 0.64 5.58
C ILE A 92 -0.03 1.88 5.75
N ALA A 93 0.92 2.07 4.84
CA ALA A 93 1.91 3.13 4.92
C ALA A 93 1.67 4.19 3.86
N GLY A 94 2.06 5.42 4.17
CA GLY A 94 2.01 6.54 3.24
C GLY A 94 1.13 7.68 3.71
N LYS A 95 -0.14 7.42 3.96
CA LYS A 95 -1.08 8.49 4.33
C LYS A 95 -1.03 8.89 5.80
N GLY A 96 -0.77 7.95 6.69
CA GLY A 96 -0.85 8.26 8.12
C GLY A 96 -2.23 8.77 8.50
N HIS A 97 -2.30 10.03 8.94
CA HIS A 97 -3.56 10.66 9.37
C HIS A 97 -4.30 11.37 8.24
N GLU A 98 -3.78 11.37 7.03
CA GLU A 98 -4.46 12.03 5.92
C GLU A 98 -5.76 11.33 5.60
N ASP A 99 -6.81 12.11 5.36
CA ASP A 99 -8.14 11.61 5.01
C ASP A 99 -8.52 11.98 3.58
N TYR A 100 -7.51 12.16 2.73
CA TYR A 100 -7.73 12.58 1.34
C TYR A 100 -6.75 11.92 0.40
N GLN A 101 -7.10 11.90 -0.87
CA GLN A 101 -6.21 11.54 -1.97
C GLN A 101 -6.27 12.63 -3.02
N ILE A 102 -5.12 13.08 -3.50
CA ILE A 102 -5.02 14.11 -4.53
C ILE A 102 -4.72 13.44 -5.87
N VAL A 103 -5.67 13.53 -6.80
CA VAL A 103 -5.52 13.01 -8.15
C VAL A 103 -5.61 14.22 -9.10
N GLY A 104 -4.54 14.47 -9.86
CA GLY A 104 -4.43 15.70 -10.62
C GLY A 104 -4.36 16.89 -9.66
N LEU A 105 -5.30 17.81 -9.79
CA LEU A 105 -5.43 18.97 -8.89
C LEU A 105 -6.65 18.86 -7.97
N THR A 106 -7.31 17.70 -7.97
CA THR A 106 -8.54 17.49 -7.21
C THR A 106 -8.27 16.66 -5.96
N LYS A 107 -8.77 17.16 -4.83
CA LYS A 107 -8.65 16.48 -3.54
C LYS A 107 -9.94 15.69 -3.29
N HIS A 108 -9.80 14.39 -3.08
CA HIS A 108 -10.92 13.50 -2.79
C HIS A 108 -10.83 12.99 -1.36
N HIS A 109 -11.99 12.77 -0.72
CA HIS A 109 -11.99 12.10 0.57
C HIS A 109 -11.48 10.68 0.41
N PHE A 110 -10.48 10.30 1.21
CA PHE A 110 -9.96 8.93 1.23
C PHE A 110 -9.21 8.73 2.56
N ASP A 111 -9.77 7.89 3.42
CA ASP A 111 -9.20 7.61 4.72
C ASP A 111 -8.89 6.11 4.80
N ASP A 112 -7.62 5.76 4.95
CA ASP A 112 -7.18 4.36 5.02
C ASP A 112 -7.89 3.60 6.13
N ARG A 113 -8.16 4.27 7.25
CA ARG A 113 -8.82 3.65 8.40
C ARG A 113 -10.25 3.25 8.07
N GLU A 114 -10.96 4.09 7.34
CA GLU A 114 -12.33 3.80 6.89
C GLU A 114 -12.31 2.66 5.88
N GLU A 115 -11.35 2.69 4.95
CA GLU A 115 -11.26 1.71 3.88
C GLU A 115 -10.93 0.33 4.42
N ILE A 116 -9.98 0.22 5.36
CA ILE A 116 -9.61 -1.08 5.92
C ILE A 116 -10.75 -1.65 6.77
N ARG A 117 -11.46 -0.81 7.51
CA ARG A 117 -12.62 -1.25 8.29
C ARG A 117 -13.71 -1.79 7.37
N ALA A 118 -14.05 -1.06 6.31
CA ALA A 118 -15.05 -1.49 5.35
C ALA A 118 -14.64 -2.80 4.67
N ALA A 119 -13.37 -2.94 4.34
CA ALA A 119 -12.86 -4.15 3.71
C ALA A 119 -12.98 -5.36 4.63
N PHE A 120 -12.64 -5.21 5.91
CA PHE A 120 -12.78 -6.30 6.88
C PHE A 120 -14.25 -6.66 7.11
N ASP A 121 -15.13 -5.68 7.21
CA ASP A 121 -16.55 -5.93 7.36
C ASP A 121 -17.10 -6.73 6.18
N ALA A 122 -16.66 -6.42 4.98
CA ALA A 122 -17.10 -7.12 3.78
C ALA A 122 -16.56 -8.55 3.68
N THR A 123 -15.35 -8.81 4.17
CA THR A 123 -14.67 -10.10 3.97
C THR A 123 -14.75 -11.03 5.16
N HIS A 124 -14.93 -10.53 6.37
CA HIS A 124 -14.84 -11.33 7.60
C HIS A 124 -16.09 -11.27 8.46
N ASN A 125 -17.04 -10.41 8.15
CA ASN A 125 -18.21 -10.18 8.97
C ASN A 125 -19.45 -10.75 8.29
N ASN A 126 -19.57 -12.06 8.29
CA ASN A 126 -20.75 -12.74 7.78
C ASN A 126 -21.45 -13.52 8.85
#